data_14773ed7ce26fc875717fd7aa4ef5a5b
#
_entry.id   14773ed7ce26fc875717fd7aa4ef5a5b
#
_cell.length_a   1.000
_cell.length_b   1.000
_cell.length_c   1.000
_cell.angle_alpha   90.00
_cell.angle_beta   90.00
_cell.angle_gamma   90.00
#
_symmetry.space_group_name_H-M   'P 1'
#
loop_
_entity.id
_entity.type
_entity.pdbx_description
1 polymer ?
#
loop_
_entity_poly.entity_id
_entity_poly.type
_entity_poly.pdbx_seq_one_letter_code
_entity_poly.pdbx_strand_id
1 'polypeptide(L)'
;MASQFVYHMSRVGKVVPPKREILKDISLSFFPGAKIGVLGLNGSGKSTLLRIMAGVDKEFNGEARPQADINIGYLPQEPQLDEEVDVRGNVEQGLGEIMALLEEFNAISDKFAEPMSDDEMNTLLERQGNLQTKIDAVDGWEVDR
;
A
#
# COMPACT_ATOMS: atom_id res chain seq x y z
N MET A 1 -14.18 17.63 9.09
CA MET A 1 -13.94 16.67 10.18
C MET A 1 -13.18 15.49 9.59
N ALA A 2 -11.97 15.20 10.09
CA ALA A 2 -11.21 14.04 9.65
C ALA A 2 -12.03 12.77 9.96
N SER A 3 -12.02 11.81 9.05
CA SER A 3 -12.67 10.51 9.27
C SER A 3 -12.02 9.84 10.48
N GLN A 4 -12.81 9.44 11.46
CA GLN A 4 -12.33 8.73 12.65
C GLN A 4 -11.92 7.28 12.32
N PHE A 5 -12.28 6.78 11.15
CA PHE A 5 -12.06 5.40 10.72
C PHE A 5 -11.04 5.35 9.60
N VAL A 6 -10.10 4.42 9.67
CA VAL A 6 -9.12 4.16 8.61
C VAL A 6 -9.72 3.37 7.44
N TYR A 7 -10.79 2.62 7.70
CA TYR A 7 -11.54 1.88 6.68
C TYR A 7 -13.01 1.79 7.08
N HIS A 8 -13.89 1.93 6.10
CA HIS A 8 -15.33 1.84 6.33
C HIS A 8 -16.00 0.96 5.26
N MET A 9 -16.86 0.08 5.72
CA MET A 9 -17.72 -0.76 4.90
C MET A 9 -19.18 -0.55 5.28
N SER A 10 -20.06 -0.45 4.28
CA SER A 10 -21.49 -0.29 4.47
C SER A 10 -22.27 -1.21 3.55
N ARG A 11 -23.06 -2.09 4.13
CA ARG A 11 -23.95 -3.04 3.43
C ARG A 11 -23.24 -3.84 2.34
N VAL A 12 -22.00 -4.25 2.58
CA VAL A 12 -21.26 -5.05 1.62
C VAL A 12 -21.84 -6.43 1.50
N GLY A 13 -22.17 -6.81 0.27
CA GLY A 13 -22.68 -8.12 -0.09
C GLY A 13 -21.99 -8.66 -1.33
N LYS A 14 -21.79 -9.98 -1.39
CA LYS A 14 -21.20 -10.65 -2.55
C LYS A 14 -22.00 -11.89 -2.90
N VAL A 15 -22.44 -11.95 -4.14
CA VAL A 15 -23.11 -13.12 -4.71
C VAL A 15 -22.29 -13.65 -5.88
N VAL A 16 -22.05 -14.93 -5.92
CA VAL A 16 -21.35 -15.62 -7.02
C VAL A 16 -22.29 -16.58 -7.75
N PRO A 17 -22.08 -16.84 -9.05
CA PRO A 17 -22.90 -17.79 -9.81
C PRO A 17 -22.93 -19.17 -9.14
N PRO A 18 -24.08 -19.91 -9.23
CA PRO A 18 -25.37 -19.56 -9.86
C PRO A 18 -26.36 -18.79 -8.97
N LYS A 19 -26.00 -18.15 -7.88
CA LYS A 19 -26.76 -17.34 -6.90
C LYS A 19 -26.34 -17.64 -5.44
N ARG A 20 -25.11 -18.09 -5.25
CA ARG A 20 -24.58 -18.33 -3.90
C ARG A 20 -24.17 -17.00 -3.25
N GLU A 21 -24.86 -16.65 -2.18
CA GLU A 21 -24.50 -15.50 -1.36
C GLU A 21 -23.29 -15.86 -0.48
N ILE A 22 -22.18 -15.15 -0.68
CA ILE A 22 -20.92 -15.34 0.08
C ILE A 22 -20.85 -14.36 1.24
N LEU A 23 -21.23 -13.10 1.00
CA LEU A 23 -21.29 -12.05 2.02
C LEU A 23 -22.68 -11.41 1.97
N LYS A 24 -23.22 -11.11 3.15
CA LYS A 24 -24.54 -10.50 3.29
C LYS A 24 -24.50 -9.35 4.25
N ASP A 25 -24.81 -8.17 3.74
CA ASP A 25 -25.05 -6.93 4.51
C ASP A 25 -23.97 -6.64 5.58
N ILE A 26 -22.69 -6.74 5.19
CA ILE A 26 -21.57 -6.51 6.08
C ILE A 26 -21.32 -5.00 6.22
N SER A 27 -21.46 -4.49 7.45
CA SER A 27 -21.17 -3.09 7.79
C SER A 27 -20.16 -3.05 8.93
N LEU A 28 -18.97 -2.53 8.66
CA LEU A 28 -17.83 -2.49 9.58
C LEU A 28 -17.09 -1.17 9.46
N SER A 29 -16.54 -0.69 10.56
CA SER A 29 -15.67 0.47 10.62
C SER A 29 -14.46 0.16 11.46
N PHE A 30 -13.28 0.52 10.98
CA PHE A 30 -12.01 0.19 11.61
C PHE A 30 -11.32 1.45 12.08
N PHE A 31 -10.90 1.45 13.35
CA PHE A 31 -10.12 2.53 13.94
C PHE A 31 -8.62 2.38 13.65
N PRO A 32 -7.87 3.49 13.65
CA PRO A 32 -6.41 3.43 13.59
C PRO A 32 -5.82 2.52 14.67
N GLY A 33 -4.80 1.75 14.31
CA GLY A 33 -4.07 0.87 15.24
C GLY A 33 -4.81 -0.39 15.69
N ALA A 34 -6.06 -0.61 15.26
CA ALA A 34 -6.80 -1.81 15.61
C ALA A 34 -6.21 -3.07 14.96
N LYS A 35 -5.98 -4.11 15.77
CA LYS A 35 -5.62 -5.46 15.31
C LYS A 35 -6.85 -6.34 15.35
N ILE A 36 -7.29 -6.81 14.17
CA ILE A 36 -8.60 -7.47 14.02
C ILE A 36 -8.42 -8.86 13.43
N GLY A 37 -8.95 -9.87 14.13
CA GLY A 37 -9.01 -11.24 13.64
C GLY A 37 -10.34 -11.54 12.97
N VAL A 38 -10.31 -12.15 11.78
CA VAL A 38 -11.50 -12.65 11.06
C VAL A 38 -11.57 -14.16 11.20
N LEU A 39 -12.53 -14.67 11.95
CA LEU A 39 -12.69 -16.07 12.25
C LEU A 39 -13.91 -16.64 11.52
N GLY A 40 -13.86 -17.93 11.19
CA GLY A 40 -14.97 -18.66 10.56
C GLY A 40 -14.50 -19.94 9.88
N LEU A 41 -15.45 -20.81 9.55
CA LEU A 41 -15.20 -22.07 8.84
C LEU A 41 -14.66 -21.82 7.42
N ASN A 42 -14.10 -22.87 6.80
CA ASN A 42 -13.70 -22.78 5.39
C ASN A 42 -14.94 -22.54 4.51
N GLY A 43 -14.79 -21.64 3.54
CA GLY A 43 -15.89 -21.23 2.67
C GLY A 43 -16.85 -20.19 3.26
N SER A 44 -16.60 -19.66 4.47
CA SER A 44 -17.45 -18.63 5.12
C SER A 44 -17.27 -17.21 4.55
N GLY A 45 -16.43 -17.01 3.53
CA GLY A 45 -16.25 -15.71 2.89
C GLY A 45 -15.11 -14.85 3.45
N LYS A 46 -14.29 -15.34 4.39
CA LYS A 46 -13.16 -14.55 4.98
C LYS A 46 -12.22 -13.99 3.92
N SER A 47 -11.73 -14.84 3.02
CA SER A 47 -10.82 -14.41 1.96
C SER A 47 -11.49 -13.45 0.97
N THR A 48 -12.78 -13.63 0.71
CA THR A 48 -13.56 -12.71 -0.12
C THR A 48 -13.67 -11.34 0.53
N LEU A 49 -13.95 -11.29 1.83
CA LEU A 49 -14.00 -10.04 2.59
C LEU A 49 -12.66 -9.30 2.53
N LEU A 50 -11.55 -10.01 2.80
CA LEU A 50 -10.20 -9.41 2.76
C LEU A 50 -9.82 -8.92 1.35
N ARG A 51 -10.19 -9.66 0.29
CA ARG A 51 -9.95 -9.23 -1.10
C ARG A 51 -10.74 -7.97 -1.47
N ILE A 52 -11.97 -7.85 -0.98
CA ILE A 52 -12.77 -6.61 -1.15
C ILE A 52 -12.09 -5.46 -0.40
N MET A 53 -11.68 -5.67 0.85
CA MET A 53 -10.99 -4.66 1.65
C MET A 53 -9.67 -4.21 1.00
N ALA A 54 -8.95 -5.12 0.38
CA ALA A 54 -7.71 -4.85 -0.35
C ALA A 54 -7.93 -4.18 -1.72
N GLY A 55 -9.19 -4.01 -2.16
CA GLY A 55 -9.49 -3.48 -3.50
C GLY A 55 -9.17 -4.44 -4.65
N VAL A 56 -8.82 -5.70 -4.35
CA VAL A 56 -8.55 -6.76 -5.34
C VAL A 56 -9.84 -7.26 -5.98
N ASP A 57 -10.91 -7.42 -5.18
CA ASP A 57 -12.24 -7.77 -5.65
C ASP A 57 -13.12 -6.52 -5.63
N LYS A 58 -13.55 -6.08 -6.82
CA LYS A 58 -14.39 -4.89 -7.01
C LYS A 58 -15.84 -5.22 -7.34
N GLU A 59 -16.16 -6.51 -7.50
CA GLU A 59 -17.51 -6.98 -7.85
C GLU A 59 -18.29 -7.32 -6.59
N PHE A 60 -18.82 -6.32 -5.91
CA PHE A 60 -19.66 -6.47 -4.71
C PHE A 60 -20.75 -5.39 -4.66
N ASN A 61 -21.78 -5.62 -3.85
CA ASN A 61 -22.81 -4.63 -3.54
C ASN A 61 -22.42 -3.86 -2.26
N GLY A 62 -22.91 -2.63 -2.11
CA GLY A 62 -22.61 -1.78 -0.98
C GLY A 62 -21.38 -0.92 -1.21
N GLU A 63 -20.78 -0.45 -0.13
CA GLU A 63 -19.60 0.41 -0.16
C GLU A 63 -18.49 -0.18 0.70
N ALA A 64 -17.25 -0.12 0.19
CA ALA A 64 -16.04 -0.48 0.91
C ALA A 64 -14.94 0.49 0.49
N ARG A 65 -14.48 1.32 1.42
CA ARG A 65 -13.51 2.37 1.11
C ARG A 65 -12.52 2.61 2.25
N PRO A 66 -11.24 2.74 1.93
CA PRO A 66 -10.24 3.26 2.85
C PRO A 66 -10.45 4.76 3.07
N GLN A 67 -9.85 5.29 4.13
CA GLN A 67 -9.62 6.72 4.27
C GLN A 67 -8.67 7.19 3.15
N ALA A 68 -8.79 8.46 2.75
CA ALA A 68 -7.84 9.05 1.80
C ALA A 68 -6.39 8.92 2.32
N ASP A 69 -5.47 8.76 1.39
CA ASP A 69 -4.03 8.70 1.64
C ASP A 69 -3.56 7.51 2.52
N ILE A 70 -4.37 6.44 2.62
CA ILE A 70 -3.96 5.20 3.27
C ILE A 70 -3.45 4.20 2.22
N ASN A 71 -2.25 3.70 2.45
CA ASN A 71 -1.69 2.59 1.70
C ASN A 71 -2.19 1.25 2.27
N ILE A 72 -2.66 0.34 1.40
CA ILE A 72 -3.19 -0.96 1.79
C ILE A 72 -2.28 -2.05 1.25
N GLY A 73 -1.63 -2.79 2.15
CA GLY A 73 -0.93 -4.03 1.82
C GLY A 73 -1.87 -5.24 1.91
N TYR A 74 -1.80 -6.14 0.96
CA TYR A 74 -2.53 -7.40 0.95
C TYR A 74 -1.57 -8.58 0.79
N LEU A 75 -1.49 -9.42 1.81
CA LEU A 75 -0.74 -10.68 1.73
C LEU A 75 -1.74 -11.82 1.47
N PRO A 76 -1.76 -12.42 0.27
CA PRO A 76 -2.59 -13.58 -0.02
C PRO A 76 -2.10 -14.83 0.72
N GLN A 77 -2.96 -15.83 0.85
CA GLN A 77 -2.61 -17.10 1.49
C GLN A 77 -1.48 -17.85 0.74
N GLU A 78 -1.46 -17.72 -0.58
CA GLU A 78 -0.39 -18.20 -1.46
C GLU A 78 0.17 -16.99 -2.21
N PRO A 79 1.22 -16.33 -1.67
CA PRO A 79 1.84 -15.21 -2.35
C PRO A 79 2.50 -15.69 -3.65
N GLN A 80 2.29 -14.94 -4.72
CA GLN A 80 2.98 -15.16 -5.99
C GLN A 80 4.31 -14.41 -5.93
N LEU A 81 5.39 -15.15 -5.96
CA LEU A 81 6.74 -14.63 -6.06
C LEU A 81 7.18 -14.70 -7.52
N ASP A 82 8.04 -13.80 -7.92
CA ASP A 82 8.69 -13.83 -9.23
C ASP A 82 9.82 -14.87 -9.19
N GLU A 83 9.66 -15.96 -9.94
CA GLU A 83 10.62 -17.05 -9.98
C GLU A 83 11.90 -16.70 -10.77
N GLU A 84 11.88 -15.61 -11.57
CA GLU A 84 13.02 -15.15 -12.37
C GLU A 84 14.01 -14.31 -11.55
N VAL A 85 13.63 -13.87 -10.34
CA VAL A 85 14.47 -13.09 -9.45
C VAL A 85 14.72 -13.83 -8.12
N ASP A 86 15.80 -13.50 -7.47
CA ASP A 86 16.15 -14.08 -6.17
C ASP A 86 15.24 -13.53 -5.03
N VAL A 87 15.47 -14.00 -3.82
CA VAL A 87 14.70 -13.58 -2.64
C VAL A 87 14.83 -12.07 -2.42
N ARG A 88 16.02 -11.51 -2.60
CA ARG A 88 16.26 -10.07 -2.45
C ARG A 88 15.47 -9.27 -3.47
N GLY A 89 15.49 -9.66 -4.74
CA GLY A 89 14.75 -9.00 -5.81
C GLY A 89 13.24 -9.02 -5.58
N ASN A 90 12.69 -10.12 -5.05
CA ASN A 90 11.28 -10.19 -4.68
C ASN A 90 10.91 -9.21 -3.53
N VAL A 91 11.80 -9.03 -2.55
CA VAL A 91 11.60 -8.05 -1.47
C VAL A 91 11.71 -6.63 -2.00
N GLU A 92 12.72 -6.34 -2.82
CA GLU A 92 12.95 -5.02 -3.44
C GLU A 92 11.80 -4.57 -4.33
N GLN A 93 11.13 -5.49 -5.03
CA GLN A 93 9.90 -5.19 -5.79
C GLN A 93 8.79 -4.61 -4.89
N GLY A 94 8.67 -5.09 -3.64
CA GLY A 94 7.73 -4.56 -2.65
C GLY A 94 8.10 -3.17 -2.12
N LEU A 95 9.36 -2.77 -2.29
CA LEU A 95 9.94 -1.50 -1.84
C LEU A 95 10.10 -0.49 -2.99
N GLY A 96 9.53 -0.75 -4.16
CA GLY A 96 9.77 0.01 -5.39
C GLY A 96 9.64 1.52 -5.26
N GLU A 97 8.67 2.01 -4.48
CA GLU A 97 8.50 3.45 -4.23
C GLU A 97 9.68 4.03 -3.41
N ILE A 98 10.14 3.30 -2.40
CA ILE A 98 11.26 3.73 -1.54
C ILE A 98 12.56 3.69 -2.33
N MET A 99 12.78 2.63 -3.11
CA MET A 99 13.95 2.50 -3.98
C MET A 99 14.02 3.62 -5.00
N ALA A 100 12.91 4.00 -5.62
CA ALA A 100 12.86 5.12 -6.56
C ALA A 100 13.22 6.46 -5.90
N LEU A 101 12.79 6.71 -4.65
CA LEU A 101 13.17 7.90 -3.89
C LEU A 101 14.67 7.92 -3.59
N LEU A 102 15.25 6.79 -3.22
CA LEU A 102 16.70 6.66 -2.95
C LEU A 102 17.53 6.83 -4.23
N GLU A 103 17.12 6.24 -5.34
CA GLU A 103 17.77 6.42 -6.64
C GLU A 103 17.76 7.88 -7.08
N GLU A 104 16.61 8.56 -6.95
CA GLU A 104 16.49 9.97 -7.30
C GLU A 104 17.36 10.84 -6.40
N PHE A 105 17.41 10.56 -5.09
CA PHE A 105 18.27 11.27 -4.14
C PHE A 105 19.75 11.11 -4.49
N ASN A 106 20.19 9.90 -4.81
CA ASN A 106 21.56 9.60 -5.20
C ASN A 106 21.92 10.29 -6.54
N ALA A 107 21.02 10.23 -7.52
CA ALA A 107 21.21 10.88 -8.81
C ALA A 107 21.35 12.41 -8.70
N ILE A 108 20.64 13.04 -7.76
CA ILE A 108 20.81 14.47 -7.46
C ILE A 108 22.15 14.72 -6.77
N SER A 109 22.53 13.85 -5.83
CA SER A 109 23.82 13.95 -5.12
C SER A 109 25.01 13.87 -6.06
N ASP A 110 24.95 12.98 -7.07
CA ASP A 110 25.98 12.84 -8.09
C ASP A 110 26.09 14.09 -8.97
N LYS A 111 24.97 14.75 -9.26
CA LYS A 111 24.96 15.99 -10.06
C LYS A 111 25.69 17.17 -9.39
N PHE A 112 25.75 17.21 -8.07
CA PHE A 112 26.52 18.27 -7.38
C PHE A 112 28.03 18.20 -7.65
N ALA A 113 28.55 17.09 -8.18
CA ALA A 113 29.93 16.99 -8.60
C ALA A 113 30.20 17.68 -9.95
N GLU A 114 29.16 18.06 -10.68
CA GLU A 114 29.26 18.71 -11.99
C GLU A 114 29.19 20.25 -11.84
N PRO A 115 29.89 21.01 -12.72
CA PRO A 115 29.76 22.48 -12.75
C PRO A 115 28.32 22.87 -13.11
N MET A 116 27.69 23.72 -12.32
CA MET A 116 26.35 24.21 -12.57
C MET A 116 26.17 25.67 -12.16
N SER A 117 25.11 26.30 -12.60
CA SER A 117 24.73 27.64 -12.21
C SER A 117 24.15 27.70 -10.79
N ASP A 118 24.16 28.90 -10.17
CA ASP A 118 23.58 29.10 -8.84
C ASP A 118 22.08 28.77 -8.80
N ASP A 119 21.34 29.06 -9.88
CA ASP A 119 19.89 28.76 -9.97
C ASP A 119 19.64 27.25 -10.05
N GLU A 120 20.45 26.50 -10.80
CA GLU A 120 20.38 25.04 -10.86
C GLU A 120 20.74 24.41 -9.52
N MET A 121 21.78 24.92 -8.87
CA MET A 121 22.19 24.48 -7.53
C MET A 121 21.04 24.63 -6.52
N ASN A 122 20.41 25.80 -6.47
CA ASN A 122 19.29 26.06 -5.54
C ASN A 122 18.10 25.13 -5.83
N THR A 123 17.77 24.89 -7.10
CA THR A 123 16.69 23.99 -7.50
C THR A 123 16.96 22.56 -7.06
N LEU A 124 18.19 22.07 -7.24
CA LEU A 124 18.59 20.72 -6.83
C LEU A 124 18.61 20.56 -5.32
N LEU A 125 19.07 21.59 -4.58
CA LEU A 125 19.05 21.58 -3.10
C LEU A 125 17.63 21.50 -2.55
N GLU A 126 16.70 22.28 -3.11
CA GLU A 126 15.27 22.20 -2.70
C GLU A 126 14.69 20.82 -2.97
N ARG A 127 14.96 20.26 -4.16
CA ARG A 127 14.47 18.93 -4.54
C ARG A 127 15.06 17.84 -3.64
N GLN A 128 16.36 17.90 -3.36
CA GLN A 128 17.02 16.96 -2.46
C GLN A 128 16.45 17.02 -1.03
N GLY A 129 16.20 18.22 -0.48
CA GLY A 129 15.58 18.38 0.83
C GLY A 129 14.17 17.81 0.91
N ASN A 130 13.38 17.95 -0.17
CA ASN A 130 12.05 17.35 -0.26
C ASN A 130 12.10 15.82 -0.32
N LEU A 131 13.07 15.25 -1.05
CA LEU A 131 13.29 13.80 -1.12
C LEU A 131 13.75 13.26 0.23
N GLN A 132 14.70 13.91 0.88
CA GLN A 132 15.17 13.54 2.22
C GLN A 132 13.99 13.44 3.20
N THR A 133 13.13 14.47 3.23
CA THR A 133 11.94 14.47 4.10
C THR A 133 11.02 13.28 3.83
N LYS A 134 10.84 12.89 2.56
CA LYS A 134 10.03 11.73 2.19
C LYS A 134 10.67 10.40 2.61
N ILE A 135 11.99 10.28 2.42
CA ILE A 135 12.76 9.07 2.79
C ILE A 135 12.77 8.91 4.32
N ASP A 136 12.96 10.01 5.06
CA ASP A 136 12.91 10.01 6.53
C ASP A 136 11.54 9.60 7.07
N ALA A 137 10.46 10.01 6.40
CA ALA A 137 9.09 9.69 6.81
C ALA A 137 8.74 8.18 6.74
N VAL A 138 9.50 7.42 5.95
CA VAL A 138 9.29 5.97 5.74
C VAL A 138 10.47 5.12 6.24
N ASP A 139 11.41 5.72 6.99
CA ASP A 139 12.68 5.09 7.43
C ASP A 139 13.47 4.45 6.27
N GLY A 140 13.39 5.07 5.08
CA GLY A 140 13.88 4.50 3.82
C GLY A 140 15.40 4.32 3.75
N TRP A 141 16.18 4.93 4.64
CA TRP A 141 17.65 4.79 4.68
C TRP A 141 18.12 3.41 5.18
N GLU A 142 17.25 2.64 5.81
CA GLU A 142 17.58 1.34 6.40
C GLU A 142 17.18 0.14 5.51
N VAL A 143 16.77 0.39 4.26
CA VAL A 143 16.28 -0.64 3.34
C VAL A 143 17.34 -1.71 3.02
N ASP A 144 18.63 -1.37 3.09
CA ASP A 144 19.75 -2.30 2.83
C ASP A 144 20.18 -3.14 4.05
N ARG A 145 19.48 -3.04 5.19
CA ARG A 145 19.74 -3.82 6.40
C ARG A 145 18.79 -5.00 6.51
#